data_5fbef15e58d2843c884329eb19ccf136
#
_entry.id   5fbef15e58d2843c884329eb19ccf136
#
_cell.length_a   1.000
_cell.length_b   1.000
_cell.length_c   1.000
_cell.angle_alpha   90.00
_cell.angle_beta   90.00
_cell.angle_gamma   90.00
#
_symmetry.space_group_name_H-M   'P 1'
#
loop_
_entity.id
_entity.type
_entity.pdbx_description
1 polymer ?
#
loop_
_entity_poly.entity_id
_entity_poly.type
_entity_poly.pdbx_seq_one_letter_code
_entity_poly.pdbx_strand_id
1 'polypeptide(L)'
;MTGWLVALILGLAMLSFALVRPAGHTHSFFRGRDADGAPPGLLTLVFSQVTTWIFARSLLNAAILGFYYGVWGTLAYAAYYLSFLTGAKIIDHLRFVQGFDSVQAFLEDRFGSWGTRCYNVVIGVRLVSEVFANLLVIGILFGVAGSQAYTLAVLGLALITLIYSMLGGLHAALRTDLYQMMIFLVVLVVLTVLVAAGGHFGSEVLTFRPFDITEPGPVLLLVALLQVWS
;
A
#
# COMPACT_ATOMS: atom_id res chain seq x y z
N MET A 1 13.47 22.79 -5.70
CA MET A 1 12.49 21.71 -5.50
C MET A 1 12.86 20.73 -4.40
N THR A 2 14.11 20.33 -4.26
CA THR A 2 14.58 19.36 -3.26
C THR A 2 14.34 19.76 -1.80
N GLY A 3 14.46 21.05 -1.45
CA GLY A 3 14.29 21.51 -0.06
C GLY A 3 12.88 21.29 0.50
N TRP A 4 11.84 21.51 -0.28
CA TRP A 4 10.46 21.27 0.12
C TRP A 4 10.15 19.80 0.37
N LEU A 5 10.66 18.91 -0.49
CA LEU A 5 10.49 17.47 -0.33
C LEU A 5 11.19 16.96 0.94
N VAL A 6 12.40 17.46 1.19
CA VAL A 6 13.13 17.14 2.43
C VAL A 6 12.35 17.62 3.65
N ALA A 7 11.87 18.87 3.65
CA ALA A 7 11.07 19.40 4.75
C ALA A 7 9.77 18.61 4.98
N LEU A 8 9.08 18.22 3.90
CA LEU A 8 7.89 17.40 3.98
C LEU A 8 8.17 16.02 4.60
N ILE A 9 9.21 15.34 4.14
CA ILE A 9 9.58 14.02 4.66
C ILE A 9 10.02 14.10 6.12
N LEU A 10 10.82 15.10 6.48
CA LEU A 10 11.22 15.31 7.87
C LEU A 10 9.99 15.63 8.75
N GLY A 11 9.06 16.44 8.26
CA GLY A 11 7.80 16.73 8.94
C GLY A 11 6.94 15.48 9.15
N LEU A 12 6.77 14.66 8.12
CA LEU A 12 6.05 13.39 8.22
C LEU A 12 6.79 12.38 9.14
N ALA A 13 8.11 12.35 9.10
CA ALA A 13 8.91 11.52 9.99
C ALA A 13 8.75 11.97 11.45
N MET A 14 8.86 13.27 11.73
CA MET A 14 8.63 13.82 13.06
C MET A 14 7.22 13.51 13.57
N LEU A 15 6.21 13.67 12.71
CA LEU A 15 4.83 13.31 13.05
C LEU A 15 4.70 11.81 13.36
N SER A 16 5.30 10.96 12.55
CA SER A 16 5.32 9.51 12.79
C SER A 16 5.96 9.18 14.14
N PHE A 17 7.10 9.77 14.47
CA PHE A 17 7.75 9.58 15.78
C PHE A 17 6.93 10.14 16.95
N ALA A 18 6.27 11.29 16.77
CA ALA A 18 5.41 11.87 17.81
C ALA A 18 4.18 10.99 18.13
N LEU A 19 3.72 10.24 17.14
CA LEU A 19 2.57 9.34 17.27
C LEU A 19 2.95 7.93 17.77
N VAL A 20 4.23 7.56 17.66
CA VAL A 20 4.74 6.29 18.15
C VAL A 20 4.80 6.32 19.67
N ARG A 21 3.99 5.48 20.29
CA ARG A 21 4.19 5.11 21.69
C ARG A 21 4.99 3.81 21.71
N PRO A 22 6.09 3.74 22.48
CA PRO A 22 6.83 2.50 22.65
C PRO A 22 5.86 1.39 23.06
N ALA A 23 5.94 0.25 22.38
CA ALA A 23 5.10 -0.90 22.73
C ALA A 23 5.50 -1.43 24.11
N GLY A 24 4.72 -1.14 25.13
CA GLY A 24 4.99 -1.62 26.51
C GLY A 24 4.82 -3.11 26.68
N HIS A 25 4.13 -3.78 25.74
CA HIS A 25 3.80 -5.20 25.83
C HIS A 25 3.91 -5.90 24.46
N THR A 26 4.26 -7.18 24.49
CA THR A 26 4.39 -8.04 23.31
C THR A 26 3.10 -8.07 22.46
N HIS A 27 1.93 -8.02 23.11
CA HIS A 27 0.65 -7.97 22.42
C HIS A 27 0.41 -6.67 21.64
N SER A 28 0.86 -5.53 22.16
CA SER A 28 0.84 -4.26 21.41
C SER A 28 1.73 -4.31 20.20
N PHE A 29 2.94 -4.86 20.38
CA PHE A 29 3.93 -4.93 19.32
C PHE A 29 3.50 -5.82 18.16
N PHE A 30 3.06 -7.05 18.42
CA PHE A 30 2.75 -8.04 17.37
C PHE A 30 1.29 -8.08 16.95
N ARG A 31 0.35 -7.67 17.80
CA ARG A 31 -1.10 -7.76 17.52
C ARG A 31 -1.79 -6.42 17.38
N GLY A 32 -1.06 -5.32 17.51
CA GLY A 32 -1.59 -3.95 17.37
C GLY A 32 -2.64 -3.57 18.41
N ARG A 33 -2.73 -4.30 19.53
CA ARG A 33 -3.68 -4.01 20.59
C ARG A 33 -3.26 -2.80 21.41
N ASP A 34 -4.23 -2.05 21.92
CA ASP A 34 -4.00 -0.94 22.86
C ASP A 34 -3.41 -1.44 24.19
N ALA A 35 -2.95 -0.52 25.04
CA ALA A 35 -2.40 -0.83 26.36
C ALA A 35 -3.38 -1.62 27.24
N ASP A 36 -4.67 -1.37 27.07
CA ASP A 36 -5.77 -2.07 27.77
C ASP A 36 -6.15 -3.42 27.14
N GLY A 37 -5.39 -3.85 26.11
CA GLY A 37 -5.63 -5.09 25.38
C GLY A 37 -6.78 -5.04 24.37
N ALA A 38 -7.41 -3.87 24.18
CA ALA A 38 -8.49 -3.69 23.22
C ALA A 38 -7.99 -3.85 21.78
N PRO A 39 -8.76 -4.48 20.89
CA PRO A 39 -8.41 -4.59 19.47
C PRO A 39 -8.50 -3.21 18.79
N PRO A 40 -7.75 -2.99 17.68
CA PRO A 40 -7.86 -1.78 16.88
C PRO A 40 -9.28 -1.56 16.37
N GLY A 41 -9.73 -0.30 16.35
CA GLY A 41 -11.05 0.06 15.81
C GLY A 41 -11.18 -0.24 14.31
N LEU A 42 -12.41 -0.45 13.83
CA LEU A 42 -12.71 -0.78 12.44
C LEU A 42 -12.11 0.23 11.45
N LEU A 43 -12.27 1.54 11.72
CA LEU A 43 -11.72 2.59 10.84
C LEU A 43 -10.20 2.53 10.75
N THR A 44 -9.52 2.27 11.88
CA THR A 44 -8.06 2.12 11.91
C THR A 44 -7.62 0.94 11.05
N LEU A 45 -8.33 -0.21 11.16
CA LEU A 45 -8.04 -1.39 10.35
C LEU A 45 -8.30 -1.14 8.86
N VAL A 46 -9.42 -0.51 8.50
CA VAL A 46 -9.76 -0.21 7.11
C VAL A 46 -8.73 0.76 6.51
N PHE A 47 -8.41 1.85 7.21
CA PHE A 47 -7.46 2.83 6.69
C PHE A 47 -6.05 2.27 6.60
N SER A 48 -5.60 1.50 7.59
CA SER A 48 -4.30 0.83 7.52
C SER A 48 -4.24 -0.17 6.38
N GLN A 49 -5.31 -0.97 6.19
CA GLN A 49 -5.36 -1.92 5.08
C GLN A 49 -5.27 -1.22 3.73
N VAL A 50 -6.02 -0.12 3.54
CA VAL A 50 -5.97 0.66 2.30
C VAL A 50 -4.60 1.32 2.12
N THR A 51 -4.04 1.94 3.18
CA THR A 51 -2.70 2.56 3.15
C THR A 51 -1.62 1.55 2.78
N THR A 52 -1.72 0.32 3.28
CA THR A 52 -0.78 -0.77 2.96
C THR A 52 -0.76 -1.12 1.46
N TRP A 53 -1.82 -0.80 0.72
CA TRP A 53 -1.90 -1.05 -0.73
C TRP A 53 -1.67 0.19 -1.60
N ILE A 54 -1.77 1.38 -1.03
CA ILE A 54 -1.47 2.64 -1.74
C ILE A 54 -0.01 3.02 -1.49
N PHE A 55 0.87 2.44 -2.29
CA PHE A 55 2.30 2.74 -2.26
C PHE A 55 2.67 3.85 -3.25
N ALA A 56 3.84 4.45 -3.06
CA ALA A 56 4.42 5.38 -4.04
C ALA A 56 4.48 4.76 -5.45
N ARG A 57 4.89 3.50 -5.54
CA ARG A 57 4.89 2.71 -6.78
C ARG A 57 3.48 2.53 -7.36
N SER A 58 2.47 2.32 -6.51
CA SER A 58 1.08 2.15 -6.97
C SER A 58 0.55 3.40 -7.64
N LEU A 59 0.79 4.57 -7.04
CA LEU A 59 0.39 5.86 -7.59
C LEU A 59 1.11 6.15 -8.91
N LEU A 60 2.41 5.87 -8.99
CA LEU A 60 3.18 6.04 -10.21
C LEU A 60 2.67 5.11 -11.33
N ASN A 61 2.42 3.85 -11.03
CA ASN A 61 1.90 2.90 -12.01
C ASN A 61 0.49 3.28 -12.49
N ALA A 62 -0.40 3.71 -11.59
CA ALA A 62 -1.72 4.19 -11.97
C ALA A 62 -1.63 5.42 -12.91
N ALA A 63 -0.73 6.36 -12.61
CA ALA A 63 -0.49 7.53 -13.46
C ALA A 63 0.07 7.15 -14.84
N ILE A 64 1.03 6.22 -14.90
CA ILE A 64 1.61 5.72 -16.15
C ILE A 64 0.55 5.02 -16.99
N LEU A 65 -0.22 4.11 -16.40
CA LEU A 65 -1.26 3.39 -17.12
C LEU A 65 -2.38 4.32 -17.60
N GLY A 66 -2.76 5.31 -16.79
CA GLY A 66 -3.72 6.34 -17.18
C GLY A 66 -3.19 7.21 -18.34
N PHE A 67 -1.91 7.58 -18.32
CA PHE A 67 -1.29 8.37 -19.38
C PHE A 67 -1.24 7.63 -20.72
N TYR A 68 -0.79 6.37 -20.74
CA TYR A 68 -0.62 5.61 -21.98
C TYR A 68 -1.91 4.99 -22.51
N TYR A 69 -2.80 4.54 -21.63
CA TYR A 69 -3.98 3.75 -22.01
C TYR A 69 -5.31 4.39 -21.59
N GLY A 70 -5.26 5.65 -21.10
CA GLY A 70 -6.44 6.40 -20.71
C GLY A 70 -7.27 5.72 -19.63
N VAL A 71 -8.59 5.82 -19.74
CA VAL A 71 -9.53 5.26 -18.76
C VAL A 71 -9.40 3.74 -18.62
N TRP A 72 -9.12 3.02 -19.70
CA TRP A 72 -8.95 1.57 -19.66
C TRP A 72 -7.74 1.15 -18.82
N GLY A 73 -6.62 1.86 -18.93
CA GLY A 73 -5.44 1.62 -18.10
C GLY A 73 -5.69 1.90 -16.63
N THR A 74 -6.40 2.98 -16.33
CA THR A 74 -6.80 3.34 -14.97
C THR A 74 -7.74 2.30 -14.37
N LEU A 75 -8.75 1.85 -15.14
CA LEU A 75 -9.67 0.81 -14.71
C LEU A 75 -8.96 -0.55 -14.52
N ALA A 76 -8.00 -0.89 -15.38
CA ALA A 76 -7.21 -2.10 -15.23
C ALA A 76 -6.43 -2.09 -13.90
N TYR A 77 -5.85 -0.96 -13.54
CA TYR A 77 -5.18 -0.82 -12.26
C TYR A 77 -6.17 -0.88 -11.08
N ALA A 78 -7.32 -0.22 -11.20
CA ALA A 78 -8.37 -0.26 -10.17
C ALA A 78 -8.96 -1.67 -10.00
N ALA A 79 -9.12 -2.43 -11.08
CA ALA A 79 -9.64 -3.80 -11.05
C ALA A 79 -8.79 -4.74 -10.19
N TYR A 80 -7.47 -4.51 -10.11
CA TYR A 80 -6.58 -5.27 -9.24
C TYR A 80 -7.02 -5.24 -7.76
N TYR A 81 -7.62 -4.13 -7.31
CA TYR A 81 -8.10 -4.00 -5.93
C TYR A 81 -9.34 -4.85 -5.63
N LEU A 82 -10.02 -5.40 -6.63
CA LEU A 82 -11.09 -6.38 -6.43
C LEU A 82 -10.58 -7.65 -5.74
N SER A 83 -9.26 -7.89 -5.76
CA SER A 83 -8.61 -8.96 -4.98
C SER A 83 -8.90 -8.86 -3.47
N PHE A 84 -9.25 -7.70 -2.94
CA PHE A 84 -9.72 -7.57 -1.56
C PHE A 84 -11.02 -8.33 -1.30
N LEU A 85 -11.93 -8.38 -2.28
CA LEU A 85 -13.19 -9.12 -2.15
C LEU A 85 -12.94 -10.63 -2.10
N THR A 86 -12.04 -11.12 -2.97
CA THR A 86 -11.67 -12.55 -2.97
C THR A 86 -10.90 -12.92 -1.69
N GLY A 87 -9.95 -12.08 -1.29
CA GLY A 87 -9.20 -12.24 -0.04
C GLY A 87 -10.11 -12.23 1.19
N ALA A 88 -11.06 -11.29 1.25
CA ALA A 88 -12.03 -11.23 2.35
C ALA A 88 -12.87 -12.53 2.43
N LYS A 89 -13.35 -13.02 1.29
CA LYS A 89 -14.13 -14.27 1.23
C LYS A 89 -13.32 -15.49 1.66
N ILE A 90 -12.04 -15.55 1.27
CA ILE A 90 -11.12 -16.63 1.68
C ILE A 90 -10.89 -16.57 3.19
N ILE A 91 -10.60 -15.39 3.74
CA ILE A 91 -10.35 -15.22 5.18
C ILE A 91 -11.60 -15.52 5.99
N ASP A 92 -12.77 -15.05 5.54
CA ASP A 92 -14.05 -15.34 6.18
C ASP A 92 -14.30 -16.87 6.27
N HIS A 93 -14.14 -17.55 5.15
CA HIS A 93 -14.30 -19.02 5.11
C HIS A 93 -13.31 -19.75 6.01
N LEU A 94 -12.02 -19.39 5.97
CA LEU A 94 -11.00 -20.02 6.79
C LEU A 94 -11.24 -19.80 8.28
N ARG A 95 -11.64 -18.58 8.66
CA ARG A 95 -11.76 -18.20 10.06
C ARG A 95 -13.08 -18.61 10.70
N PHE A 96 -14.20 -18.38 10.00
CA PHE A 96 -15.54 -18.57 10.57
C PHE A 96 -16.19 -19.90 10.18
N VAL A 97 -15.79 -20.51 9.07
CA VAL A 97 -16.34 -21.82 8.66
C VAL A 97 -15.40 -22.94 9.06
N GLN A 98 -14.10 -22.80 8.85
CA GLN A 98 -13.11 -23.85 9.15
C GLN A 98 -12.45 -23.70 10.51
N GLY A 99 -12.58 -22.54 11.18
CA GLY A 99 -12.08 -22.33 12.54
C GLY A 99 -10.56 -22.10 12.65
N PHE A 100 -9.86 -21.79 11.56
CA PHE A 100 -8.43 -21.51 11.60
C PHE A 100 -8.15 -20.06 11.98
N ASP A 101 -7.21 -19.82 12.89
CA ASP A 101 -6.81 -18.48 13.32
C ASP A 101 -5.98 -17.73 12.26
N SER A 102 -5.35 -18.44 11.34
CA SER A 102 -4.48 -17.86 10.31
C SER A 102 -4.36 -18.76 9.09
N VAL A 103 -3.94 -18.18 7.96
CA VAL A 103 -3.61 -18.92 6.73
C VAL A 103 -2.47 -19.92 6.99
N GLN A 104 -1.49 -19.55 7.81
CA GLN A 104 -0.39 -20.45 8.19
C GLN A 104 -0.90 -21.70 8.93
N ALA A 105 -1.82 -21.52 9.89
CA ALA A 105 -2.40 -22.65 10.62
C ALA A 105 -3.15 -23.60 9.67
N PHE A 106 -3.93 -23.06 8.74
CA PHE A 106 -4.58 -23.85 7.69
C PHE A 106 -3.59 -24.61 6.82
N LEU A 107 -2.52 -23.95 6.38
CA LEU A 107 -1.50 -24.59 5.53
C LEU A 107 -0.73 -25.66 6.30
N GLU A 108 -0.48 -25.46 7.58
CA GLU A 108 0.18 -26.43 8.44
C GLU A 108 -0.68 -27.68 8.65
N ASP A 109 -1.97 -27.50 8.89
CA ASP A 109 -2.93 -28.60 9.01
C ASP A 109 -3.03 -29.42 7.72
N ARG A 110 -3.10 -28.74 6.56
CA ARG A 110 -3.35 -29.41 5.28
C ARG A 110 -2.10 -29.96 4.61
N PHE A 111 -0.96 -29.28 4.72
CA PHE A 111 0.28 -29.58 3.99
C PHE A 111 1.50 -29.78 4.90
N GLY A 112 1.27 -29.75 6.23
CA GLY A 112 2.34 -29.88 7.21
C GLY A 112 3.29 -28.68 7.22
N SER A 113 4.38 -28.80 7.99
CA SER A 113 5.36 -27.72 8.19
C SER A 113 6.06 -27.27 6.90
N TRP A 114 6.12 -28.10 5.88
CA TRP A 114 6.67 -27.73 4.57
C TRP A 114 5.79 -26.70 3.85
N GLY A 115 4.46 -26.88 3.87
CA GLY A 115 3.53 -25.93 3.27
C GLY A 115 3.68 -24.54 3.89
N THR A 116 3.72 -24.47 5.22
CA THR A 116 3.91 -23.21 5.97
C THR A 116 5.27 -22.57 5.66
N ARG A 117 6.36 -23.36 5.60
CA ARG A 117 7.69 -22.83 5.25
C ARG A 117 7.73 -22.25 3.85
N CYS A 118 7.22 -22.97 2.85
CA CYS A 118 7.15 -22.47 1.47
C CYS A 118 6.36 -21.16 1.40
N TYR A 119 5.19 -21.10 2.02
CA TYR A 119 4.37 -19.89 2.09
C TYR A 119 5.14 -18.72 2.73
N ASN A 120 5.78 -18.94 3.87
CA ASN A 120 6.54 -17.90 4.56
C ASN A 120 7.73 -17.39 3.74
N VAL A 121 8.41 -18.26 2.99
CA VAL A 121 9.48 -17.85 2.06
C VAL A 121 8.90 -16.97 0.95
N VAL A 122 7.80 -17.37 0.32
CA VAL A 122 7.16 -16.58 -0.75
C VAL A 122 6.72 -15.21 -0.23
N ILE A 123 6.06 -15.17 0.95
CA ILE A 123 5.66 -13.90 1.59
C ILE A 123 6.89 -13.05 1.93
N GLY A 124 7.95 -13.65 2.47
CA GLY A 124 9.21 -12.94 2.78
C GLY A 124 9.82 -12.29 1.55
N VAL A 125 9.97 -13.03 0.46
CA VAL A 125 10.46 -12.51 -0.83
C VAL A 125 9.56 -11.39 -1.35
N ARG A 126 8.23 -11.56 -1.25
CA ARG A 126 7.27 -10.55 -1.66
C ARG A 126 7.43 -9.25 -0.86
N LEU A 127 7.53 -9.33 0.47
CA LEU A 127 7.70 -8.16 1.34
C LEU A 127 9.01 -7.42 1.04
N VAL A 128 10.12 -8.13 0.90
CA VAL A 128 11.42 -7.53 0.53
C VAL A 128 11.32 -6.82 -0.82
N SER A 129 10.71 -7.47 -1.81
CA SER A 129 10.50 -6.90 -3.14
C SER A 129 9.65 -5.62 -3.11
N GLU A 130 8.58 -5.59 -2.30
CA GLU A 130 7.73 -4.40 -2.16
C GLU A 130 8.44 -3.24 -1.49
N VAL A 131 9.15 -3.50 -0.38
CA VAL A 131 9.95 -2.46 0.31
C VAL A 131 10.99 -1.88 -0.64
N PHE A 132 11.72 -2.74 -1.35
CA PHE A 132 12.73 -2.33 -2.32
C PHE A 132 12.13 -1.45 -3.43
N ALA A 133 11.04 -1.90 -4.06
CA ALA A 133 10.39 -1.18 -5.13
C ALA A 133 9.88 0.21 -4.70
N ASN A 134 9.33 0.33 -3.50
CA ASN A 134 8.85 1.60 -2.97
C ASN A 134 9.99 2.57 -2.65
N LEU A 135 11.08 2.08 -2.06
CA LEU A 135 12.25 2.90 -1.79
C LEU A 135 12.89 3.44 -3.08
N LEU A 136 12.96 2.63 -4.14
CA LEU A 136 13.45 3.07 -5.45
C LEU A 136 12.60 4.22 -6.01
N VAL A 137 11.29 4.11 -5.99
CA VAL A 137 10.38 5.15 -6.50
C VAL A 137 10.54 6.45 -5.70
N ILE A 138 10.64 6.36 -4.38
CA ILE A 138 10.86 7.56 -3.56
C ILE A 138 12.22 8.18 -3.87
N GLY A 139 13.26 7.37 -4.03
CA GLY A 139 14.60 7.87 -4.39
C GLY A 139 14.60 8.72 -5.67
N ILE A 140 13.84 8.31 -6.69
CA ILE A 140 13.72 9.03 -7.98
C ILE A 140 13.15 10.45 -7.79
N LEU A 141 12.32 10.70 -6.78
CA LEU A 141 11.80 12.04 -6.48
C LEU A 141 12.91 13.02 -6.04
N PHE A 142 14.02 12.51 -5.50
CA PHE A 142 15.15 13.31 -5.01
C PHE A 142 16.29 13.45 -6.00
N GLY A 143 16.42 12.52 -6.92
CA GLY A 143 17.49 12.58 -7.93
C GLY A 143 17.53 11.37 -8.84
N VAL A 144 18.44 11.45 -9.80
CA VAL A 144 18.67 10.34 -10.72
C VAL A 144 19.20 9.13 -9.96
N ALA A 145 18.76 7.95 -10.35
CA ALA A 145 19.20 6.69 -9.73
C ALA A 145 20.75 6.60 -9.65
N GLY A 146 21.26 6.30 -8.47
CA GLY A 146 22.69 6.27 -8.18
C GLY A 146 23.32 7.62 -7.79
N SER A 147 22.59 8.73 -7.84
CA SER A 147 23.09 10.02 -7.33
C SER A 147 23.16 10.01 -5.79
N GLN A 148 23.98 10.90 -5.23
CA GLN A 148 24.09 11.05 -3.78
C GLN A 148 22.73 11.41 -3.14
N ALA A 149 21.97 12.32 -3.74
CA ALA A 149 20.64 12.71 -3.24
C ALA A 149 19.65 11.52 -3.24
N TYR A 150 19.64 10.74 -4.31
CA TYR A 150 18.87 9.49 -4.39
C TYR A 150 19.24 8.52 -3.27
N THR A 151 20.54 8.23 -3.12
CA THR A 151 21.03 7.25 -2.14
C THR A 151 20.73 7.69 -0.70
N LEU A 152 20.94 8.98 -0.39
CA LEU A 152 20.63 9.52 0.94
C LEU A 152 19.11 9.48 1.23
N ALA A 153 18.26 9.77 0.23
CA ALA A 153 16.81 9.68 0.40
C ALA A 153 16.36 8.23 0.68
N VAL A 154 16.85 7.28 -0.10
CA VAL A 154 16.53 5.84 0.06
C VAL A 154 16.98 5.33 1.44
N LEU A 155 18.24 5.56 1.80
CA LEU A 155 18.79 5.08 3.07
C LEU A 155 18.17 5.81 4.27
N GLY A 156 17.98 7.12 4.18
CA GLY A 156 17.37 7.91 5.24
C GLY A 156 15.94 7.48 5.53
N LEU A 157 15.13 7.31 4.49
CA LEU A 157 13.74 6.86 4.67
C LEU A 157 13.66 5.42 5.17
N ALA A 158 14.49 4.53 4.64
CA ALA A 158 14.57 3.15 5.13
C ALA A 158 14.91 3.09 6.61
N LEU A 159 15.91 3.90 7.05
CA LEU A 159 16.31 3.97 8.44
C LEU A 159 15.21 4.55 9.34
N ILE A 160 14.57 5.64 8.94
CA ILE A 160 13.46 6.24 9.67
C ILE A 160 12.33 5.22 9.85
N THR A 161 11.95 4.55 8.77
CA THR A 161 10.88 3.53 8.80
C THR A 161 11.24 2.36 9.71
N LEU A 162 12.48 1.88 9.65
CA LEU A 162 12.98 0.81 10.50
C LEU A 162 12.91 1.21 11.98
N ILE A 163 13.41 2.39 12.33
CA ILE A 163 13.46 2.85 13.72
C ILE A 163 12.06 2.95 14.32
N TYR A 164 11.11 3.64 13.67
CA TYR A 164 9.78 3.78 14.27
C TYR A 164 9.03 2.44 14.32
N SER A 165 9.24 1.56 13.33
CA SER A 165 8.63 0.21 13.32
C SER A 165 9.18 -0.67 14.44
N MET A 166 10.49 -0.59 14.71
CA MET A 166 11.11 -1.32 15.83
C MET A 166 10.68 -0.80 17.20
N LEU A 167 10.41 0.49 17.33
CA LEU A 167 9.99 1.09 18.61
C LEU A 167 8.53 0.79 18.94
N GLY A 168 7.65 0.84 17.97
CA GLY A 168 6.22 0.78 18.21
C GLY A 168 5.48 -0.45 17.67
N GLY A 169 6.14 -1.25 16.83
CA GLY A 169 5.56 -2.46 16.23
C GLY A 169 4.29 -2.19 15.43
N LEU A 170 3.40 -3.18 15.38
CA LEU A 170 2.15 -3.10 14.62
C LEU A 170 1.21 -2.00 15.13
N HIS A 171 1.18 -1.75 16.47
CA HIS A 171 0.35 -0.69 17.03
C HIS A 171 0.72 0.70 16.49
N ALA A 172 2.02 0.99 16.41
CA ALA A 172 2.49 2.25 15.84
C ALA A 172 2.21 2.35 14.34
N ALA A 173 2.44 1.25 13.60
CA ALA A 173 2.15 1.20 12.18
C ALA A 173 0.67 1.52 11.89
N LEU A 174 -0.27 0.87 12.58
CA LEU A 174 -1.71 1.11 12.44
C LEU A 174 -2.10 2.58 12.70
N ARG A 175 -1.49 3.21 13.69
CA ARG A 175 -1.74 4.64 13.98
C ARG A 175 -1.15 5.57 12.93
N THR A 176 0.08 5.33 12.50
CA THR A 176 0.71 6.14 11.44
C THR A 176 -0.06 6.02 10.13
N ASP A 177 -0.52 4.82 9.77
CA ASP A 177 -1.34 4.58 8.58
C ASP A 177 -2.63 5.38 8.61
N LEU A 178 -3.31 5.45 9.75
CA LEU A 178 -4.54 6.24 9.91
C LEU A 178 -4.29 7.72 9.55
N TYR A 179 -3.24 8.33 10.12
CA TYR A 179 -2.93 9.73 9.84
C TYR A 179 -2.43 9.96 8.42
N GLN A 180 -1.60 9.05 7.89
CA GLN A 180 -1.13 9.10 6.51
C GLN A 180 -2.31 9.02 5.53
N MET A 181 -3.28 8.15 5.78
CA MET A 181 -4.48 8.07 4.96
C MET A 181 -5.31 9.36 5.02
N MET A 182 -5.48 9.96 6.18
CA MET A 182 -6.20 11.24 6.30
C MET A 182 -5.50 12.36 5.50
N ILE A 183 -4.16 12.46 5.63
CA ILE A 183 -3.38 13.43 4.84
C ILE A 183 -3.50 13.14 3.35
N PHE A 184 -3.40 11.87 2.95
CA PHE A 184 -3.54 11.46 1.55
C PHE A 184 -4.91 11.85 0.98
N LEU A 185 -6.00 11.62 1.70
CA LEU A 185 -7.35 11.98 1.26
C LEU A 185 -7.50 13.50 1.09
N VAL A 186 -6.96 14.29 2.03
CA VAL A 186 -6.95 15.76 1.89
C VAL A 186 -6.19 16.19 0.65
N VAL A 187 -4.98 15.66 0.44
CA VAL A 187 -4.16 15.97 -0.74
C VAL A 187 -4.88 15.55 -2.01
N LEU A 188 -5.51 14.38 -2.04
CA LEU A 188 -6.27 13.89 -3.19
C LEU A 188 -7.43 14.83 -3.53
N VAL A 189 -8.21 15.28 -2.54
CA VAL A 189 -9.31 16.24 -2.74
C VAL A 189 -8.76 17.56 -3.29
N VAL A 190 -7.70 18.10 -2.68
CA VAL A 190 -7.08 19.37 -3.13
C VAL A 190 -6.60 19.26 -4.57
N LEU A 191 -5.89 18.19 -4.93
CA LEU A 191 -5.42 17.96 -6.30
C LEU A 191 -6.58 17.82 -7.28
N THR A 192 -7.63 17.08 -6.91
CA THR A 192 -8.82 16.92 -7.74
C THR A 192 -9.51 18.27 -8.00
N VAL A 193 -9.65 19.09 -6.96
CA VAL A 193 -10.24 20.44 -7.08
C VAL A 193 -9.36 21.35 -7.95
N LEU A 194 -8.04 21.33 -7.77
CA LEU A 194 -7.11 22.14 -8.58
C LEU A 194 -7.15 21.75 -10.06
N VAL A 195 -7.19 20.45 -10.37
CA VAL A 195 -7.30 19.94 -11.74
C VAL A 195 -8.65 20.33 -12.34
N ALA A 196 -9.74 20.24 -11.59
CA ALA A 196 -11.07 20.64 -12.02
C ALA A 196 -11.15 22.16 -12.27
N ALA A 197 -10.65 22.97 -11.35
CA ALA A 197 -10.64 24.43 -11.46
C ALA A 197 -9.74 24.93 -12.60
N GLY A 198 -8.66 24.19 -12.92
CA GLY A 198 -7.77 24.47 -14.05
C GLY A 198 -8.36 24.14 -15.42
N GLY A 199 -9.60 23.64 -15.49
CA GLY A 199 -10.25 23.25 -16.75
C GLY A 199 -9.67 21.99 -17.41
N HIS A 200 -8.82 21.25 -16.69
CA HIS A 200 -8.17 20.04 -17.20
C HIS A 200 -9.05 18.78 -17.16
N PHE A 201 -10.28 18.89 -16.66
CA PHE A 201 -11.33 17.87 -16.81
C PHE A 201 -12.11 18.05 -18.11
N GLY A 202 -11.42 18.31 -19.22
CA GLY A 202 -12.05 18.35 -20.54
C GLY A 202 -12.58 16.96 -20.93
N SER A 203 -13.56 16.96 -21.82
CA SER A 203 -14.11 15.72 -22.40
C SER A 203 -13.05 14.80 -23.01
N GLU A 204 -11.90 15.34 -23.38
CA GLU A 204 -10.77 14.61 -23.94
C GLU A 204 -10.09 13.66 -22.92
N VAL A 205 -10.07 14.01 -21.63
CA VAL A 205 -9.46 13.20 -20.58
C VAL A 205 -10.34 11.98 -20.21
N LEU A 206 -11.68 12.15 -20.37
CA LEU A 206 -12.67 11.12 -20.08
C LEU A 206 -13.18 10.42 -21.34
N THR A 207 -12.54 10.62 -22.50
CA THR A 207 -12.92 9.90 -23.70
C THR A 207 -12.68 8.40 -23.52
N PHE A 208 -13.76 7.69 -23.29
CA PHE A 208 -13.77 6.25 -23.44
C PHE A 208 -13.50 5.92 -24.91
N ARG A 209 -12.30 5.48 -25.22
CA ARG A 209 -12.08 4.81 -26.49
C ARG A 209 -13.01 3.57 -26.55
N PRO A 210 -13.55 3.23 -27.74
CA PRO A 210 -14.35 2.02 -27.88
C PRO A 210 -13.60 0.83 -27.30
N PHE A 211 -14.34 -0.10 -26.69
CA PHE A 211 -13.75 -1.33 -26.19
C PHE A 211 -13.30 -2.18 -27.38
N ASP A 212 -12.02 -2.28 -27.58
CA ASP A 212 -11.41 -3.10 -28.63
C ASP A 212 -10.36 -4.02 -28.02
N ILE A 213 -10.53 -5.31 -28.16
CA ILE A 213 -9.60 -6.32 -27.64
C ILE A 213 -8.27 -6.36 -28.40
N THR A 214 -8.11 -5.61 -29.48
CA THR A 214 -6.82 -5.41 -30.14
C THR A 214 -6.00 -4.30 -29.52
N GLU A 215 -6.63 -3.43 -28.72
CA GLU A 215 -6.01 -2.34 -28.00
C GLU A 215 -5.45 -2.80 -26.65
N PRO A 216 -4.23 -2.39 -26.25
CA PRO A 216 -3.59 -2.83 -25.00
C PRO A 216 -4.39 -2.49 -23.73
N GLY A 217 -5.09 -1.34 -23.70
CA GLY A 217 -5.84 -0.89 -22.52
C GLY A 217 -6.97 -1.84 -22.10
N PRO A 218 -7.92 -2.16 -22.98
CA PRO A 218 -8.96 -3.16 -22.72
C PRO A 218 -8.40 -4.55 -22.38
N VAL A 219 -7.34 -4.98 -23.07
CA VAL A 219 -6.67 -6.26 -22.77
C VAL A 219 -6.12 -6.28 -21.36
N LEU A 220 -5.47 -5.20 -20.91
CA LEU A 220 -4.96 -5.08 -19.54
C LEU A 220 -6.09 -5.17 -18.51
N LEU A 221 -7.26 -4.55 -18.77
CA LEU A 221 -8.42 -4.66 -17.90
C LEU A 221 -8.91 -6.12 -17.79
N LEU A 222 -9.03 -6.82 -18.92
CA LEU A 222 -9.44 -8.23 -18.93
C LEU A 222 -8.45 -9.11 -18.15
N VAL A 223 -7.15 -8.90 -18.38
CA VAL A 223 -6.09 -9.63 -17.63
C VAL A 223 -6.18 -9.34 -16.14
N ALA A 224 -6.36 -8.06 -15.74
CA ALA A 224 -6.51 -7.70 -14.33
C ALA A 224 -7.73 -8.36 -13.68
N LEU A 225 -8.87 -8.40 -14.38
CA LEU A 225 -10.08 -9.07 -13.91
C LEU A 225 -9.89 -10.59 -13.77
N LEU A 226 -9.18 -11.22 -14.69
CA LEU A 226 -8.86 -12.65 -14.61
C LEU A 226 -7.94 -12.96 -13.45
N GLN A 227 -6.94 -12.10 -13.20
CA GLN A 227 -5.99 -12.26 -12.08
C GLN A 227 -6.64 -12.14 -10.70
N VAL A 228 -7.79 -11.47 -10.58
CA VAL A 228 -8.53 -11.38 -9.31
C VAL A 228 -9.07 -12.74 -8.86
N TRP A 229 -9.34 -13.63 -9.80
CA TRP A 229 -9.98 -14.92 -9.56
C TRP A 229 -9.01 -16.12 -9.66
N SER A 230 -7.79 -15.89 -10.10
CA SER A 230 -6.75 -16.93 -10.20
C SER A 230 -5.87 -16.96 -8.95
#